data_b25270b01b5650e346752d46f73eb274
#
_entry.id   b25270b01b5650e346752d46f73eb274
#
_cell.length_a   1.000
_cell.length_b   1.000
_cell.length_c   1.000
_cell.angle_alpha   90.00
_cell.angle_beta   90.00
_cell.angle_gamma   90.00
#
_symmetry.space_group_name_H-M   'P 1'
#
loop_
_entity.id
_entity.type
_entity.pdbx_description
1 polymer ?
#
loop_
_entity_poly.entity_id
_entity_poly.type
_entity_poly.pdbx_seq_one_letter_code
_entity_poly.pdbx_strand_id
1 'polypeptide(L)'
;MSNRHYSARRRLVVATLVCIVLILSGIGVVAQLVARHESEELFSARLATSARVLEALVAQEVASATLTQPLIIALPPELETSTSDEPEAVGHRYETKIAFQVWRDDGVLLAKSASAPEEALAPLAPGFSTHVAGDSLWEVFALHSGRTWVLTAEKEEVRGELAEYIGMSITAPLIAGGLLMLVAINIVLLRSMRPLRELAERIAARSPDSLDPVELPETPHELAPIVTELNQLLDRIKAAFEREQRFIDAAAHEIRTPIAAVQLHIENAMRSPQEAERSEALALALAGARRTSKLAEQLLTLSRLSARSDDYTPQEVSLVEACQDVIGTLDPLLERRGQSISLDAPQDVRVWGEPSQLRRMLQNLIDNASVHGAPTGEIQVRLAPRGERVLLSVKNDGPPIPKEEVDKLFTPYYRSPNAGPGGHGLGLAIVKEIVGQHGASITLHRNADGTGTVAEVSLPRTRSNGSELHHASTS
;
A
#
# COMPACT_ATOMS: atom_id res chain seq x y z
N MET A 1 -6.15 -22.36 -8.17
CA MET A 1 -5.80 -21.96 -6.78
C MET A 1 -6.78 -20.90 -6.33
N SER A 2 -7.71 -21.24 -5.42
CA SER A 2 -8.76 -20.33 -4.96
C SER A 2 -8.14 -19.22 -4.10
N ASN A 3 -8.04 -18.02 -4.64
CA ASN A 3 -7.70 -16.81 -3.87
C ASN A 3 -8.84 -16.54 -2.87
N ARG A 4 -8.68 -16.98 -1.63
CA ARG A 4 -9.55 -16.56 -0.52
C ARG A 4 -9.31 -15.06 -0.30
N HIS A 5 -10.16 -14.23 -0.89
CA HIS A 5 -10.18 -12.80 -0.61
C HIS A 5 -10.49 -12.58 0.87
N TYR A 6 -9.48 -12.17 1.63
CA TYR A 6 -9.66 -11.82 3.04
C TYR A 6 -10.32 -10.46 3.15
N SER A 7 -11.43 -10.37 3.84
CA SER A 7 -11.96 -9.07 4.24
C SER A 7 -11.08 -8.51 5.37
N ALA A 8 -10.24 -7.52 5.05
CA ALA A 8 -9.40 -6.81 6.03
C ALA A 8 -10.27 -6.25 7.18
N ARG A 9 -11.49 -5.77 6.85
CA ARG A 9 -12.50 -5.34 7.82
C ARG A 9 -12.84 -6.44 8.81
N ARG A 10 -13.14 -7.68 8.34
CA ARG A 10 -13.51 -8.78 9.22
C ARG A 10 -12.38 -9.15 10.18
N ARG A 11 -11.14 -9.12 9.72
CA ARG A 11 -9.96 -9.39 10.57
C ARG A 11 -9.78 -8.32 11.63
N LEU A 12 -9.91 -7.04 11.28
CA LEU A 12 -9.81 -5.93 12.21
C LEU A 12 -10.92 -5.99 13.28
N VAL A 13 -12.17 -6.22 12.87
CA VAL A 13 -13.31 -6.35 13.79
C VAL A 13 -13.12 -7.55 14.72
N VAL A 14 -12.68 -8.70 14.22
CA VAL A 14 -12.43 -9.88 15.05
C VAL A 14 -11.26 -9.64 16.00
N ALA A 15 -10.17 -9.05 15.55
CA ALA A 15 -9.01 -8.75 16.40
C ALA A 15 -9.37 -7.77 17.52
N THR A 16 -10.08 -6.67 17.20
CA THR A 16 -10.55 -5.71 18.22
C THR A 16 -11.54 -6.33 19.19
N LEU A 17 -12.46 -7.18 18.71
CA LEU A 17 -13.39 -7.91 19.57
C LEU A 17 -12.62 -8.81 20.56
N VAL A 18 -11.67 -9.60 20.07
CA VAL A 18 -10.86 -10.48 20.93
C VAL A 18 -10.08 -9.68 21.96
N CYS A 19 -9.44 -8.57 21.57
CA CYS A 19 -8.75 -7.69 22.51
C CYS A 19 -9.67 -7.12 23.58
N ILE A 20 -10.84 -6.60 23.19
CA ILE A 20 -11.82 -6.05 24.14
C ILE A 20 -12.28 -7.14 25.11
N VAL A 21 -12.64 -8.32 24.61
CA VAL A 21 -13.09 -9.44 25.46
C VAL A 21 -11.99 -9.85 26.45
N LEU A 22 -10.76 -9.98 26.01
CA LEU A 22 -9.62 -10.34 26.89
C LEU A 22 -9.38 -9.28 27.97
N ILE A 23 -9.38 -8.00 27.60
CA ILE A 23 -9.17 -6.90 28.55
C ILE A 23 -10.31 -6.85 29.58
N LEU A 24 -11.57 -6.89 29.12
CA LEU A 24 -12.73 -6.81 30.00
C LEU A 24 -12.83 -8.04 30.91
N SER A 25 -12.54 -9.24 30.39
CA SER A 25 -12.46 -10.46 31.20
C SER A 25 -11.37 -10.36 32.25
N GLY A 26 -10.18 -9.85 31.90
CA GLY A 26 -9.09 -9.64 32.83
C GLY A 26 -9.47 -8.66 33.95
N ILE A 27 -10.05 -7.52 33.58
CA ILE A 27 -10.54 -6.52 34.59
C ILE A 27 -11.62 -7.13 35.48
N GLY A 28 -12.57 -7.87 34.89
CA GLY A 28 -13.65 -8.52 35.65
C GLY A 28 -13.11 -9.54 36.67
N VAL A 29 -12.16 -10.37 36.26
CA VAL A 29 -11.53 -11.35 37.17
C VAL A 29 -10.78 -10.65 38.31
N VAL A 30 -9.98 -9.63 37.99
CA VAL A 30 -9.23 -8.86 39.01
C VAL A 30 -10.19 -8.16 39.97
N ALA A 31 -11.24 -7.51 39.44
CA ALA A 31 -12.24 -6.85 40.26
C ALA A 31 -12.95 -7.84 41.23
N GLN A 32 -13.30 -9.04 40.74
CA GLN A 32 -13.91 -10.09 41.56
C GLN A 32 -12.98 -10.58 42.67
N LEU A 33 -11.70 -10.79 42.35
CA LEU A 33 -10.70 -11.23 43.33
C LEU A 33 -10.48 -10.15 44.42
N VAL A 34 -10.36 -8.89 44.02
CA VAL A 34 -10.18 -7.78 44.93
C VAL A 34 -11.43 -7.61 45.83
N ALA A 35 -12.63 -7.65 45.22
CA ALA A 35 -13.88 -7.52 45.99
C ALA A 35 -14.05 -8.64 47.02
N ARG A 36 -13.69 -9.88 46.70
CA ARG A 36 -13.71 -11.00 47.65
C ARG A 36 -12.72 -10.79 48.79
N HIS A 37 -11.49 -10.45 48.47
CA HIS A 37 -10.43 -10.26 49.46
C HIS A 37 -10.77 -9.11 50.42
N GLU A 38 -11.22 -7.97 49.93
CA GLU A 38 -11.61 -6.82 50.73
C GLU A 38 -12.82 -7.15 51.61
N SER A 39 -13.80 -7.90 51.06
CA SER A 39 -14.95 -8.36 51.87
C SER A 39 -14.51 -9.26 53.02
N GLU A 40 -13.63 -10.22 52.80
CA GLU A 40 -13.12 -11.13 53.85
C GLU A 40 -12.43 -10.36 54.98
N GLU A 41 -11.58 -9.36 54.65
CA GLU A 41 -10.92 -8.54 55.68
C GLU A 41 -11.90 -7.71 56.49
N LEU A 42 -12.88 -7.05 55.85
CA LEU A 42 -13.88 -6.23 56.52
C LEU A 42 -14.76 -7.05 57.45
N PHE A 43 -15.23 -8.21 57.02
CA PHE A 43 -16.05 -9.09 57.84
C PHE A 43 -15.29 -9.68 59.01
N SER A 44 -14.05 -10.10 58.82
CA SER A 44 -13.19 -10.60 59.89
C SER A 44 -12.88 -9.53 60.94
N ALA A 45 -12.60 -8.29 60.52
CA ALA A 45 -12.38 -7.16 61.41
C ALA A 45 -13.66 -6.82 62.21
N ARG A 46 -14.85 -6.90 61.58
CA ARG A 46 -16.14 -6.68 62.23
C ARG A 46 -16.43 -7.72 63.30
N LEU A 47 -16.23 -9.03 62.99
CA LEU A 47 -16.42 -10.09 64.00
C LEU A 47 -15.48 -9.93 65.19
N ALA A 48 -14.20 -9.65 64.96
CA ALA A 48 -13.25 -9.42 66.03
C ALA A 48 -13.60 -8.20 66.90
N THR A 49 -14.06 -7.11 66.28
CA THR A 49 -14.51 -5.88 66.99
C THR A 49 -15.75 -6.16 67.81
N SER A 50 -16.74 -6.86 67.24
CA SER A 50 -17.99 -7.24 67.95
C SER A 50 -17.71 -8.13 69.17
N ALA A 51 -16.76 -9.10 69.02
CA ALA A 51 -16.35 -9.93 70.14
C ALA A 51 -15.74 -9.12 71.29
N ARG A 52 -14.90 -8.13 71.00
CA ARG A 52 -14.26 -7.24 71.99
C ARG A 52 -15.30 -6.33 72.69
N VAL A 53 -16.26 -5.80 71.91
CA VAL A 53 -17.35 -4.99 72.48
C VAL A 53 -18.22 -5.82 73.41
N LEU A 54 -18.57 -7.04 72.98
CA LEU A 54 -19.34 -7.98 73.85
C LEU A 54 -18.57 -8.38 75.06
N GLU A 55 -17.28 -8.67 74.93
CA GLU A 55 -16.41 -8.96 76.09
C GLU A 55 -16.48 -7.81 77.13
N ALA A 56 -16.30 -6.56 76.71
CA ALA A 56 -16.31 -5.40 77.55
C ALA A 56 -17.67 -5.21 78.25
N LEU A 57 -18.78 -5.48 77.58
CA LEU A 57 -20.15 -5.37 78.16
C LEU A 57 -20.48 -6.49 79.12
N VAL A 58 -20.10 -7.72 78.80
CA VAL A 58 -20.43 -8.92 79.57
C VAL A 58 -19.49 -9.13 80.74
N ALA A 59 -18.23 -8.67 80.66
CA ALA A 59 -17.27 -8.84 81.75
C ALA A 59 -17.73 -8.24 83.06
N GLN A 60 -18.52 -7.16 83.04
CA GLN A 60 -18.99 -6.46 84.19
C GLN A 60 -20.22 -7.15 84.85
N GLU A 61 -21.12 -7.76 84.08
CA GLU A 61 -22.32 -8.44 84.54
C GLU A 61 -22.07 -9.89 85.01
N VAL A 62 -21.24 -10.62 84.24
CA VAL A 62 -20.93 -12.03 84.50
C VAL A 62 -20.02 -12.20 85.71
N ALA A 63 -19.20 -11.21 86.06
CA ALA A 63 -18.36 -11.25 87.26
C ALA A 63 -19.21 -11.27 88.59
N SER A 64 -20.46 -10.87 88.50
CA SER A 64 -21.33 -10.71 89.71
C SER A 64 -22.51 -11.71 89.78
N ALA A 65 -22.75 -12.54 88.80
CA ALA A 65 -23.96 -13.34 88.73
C ALA A 65 -23.72 -14.84 88.93
N THR A 66 -24.43 -15.42 89.92
CA THR A 66 -24.70 -16.87 90.01
C THR A 66 -25.85 -17.23 89.07
N LEU A 67 -25.60 -17.25 87.77
CA LEU A 67 -26.64 -17.56 86.79
C LEU A 67 -26.84 -19.08 86.72
N THR A 68 -28.08 -19.49 87.02
CA THR A 68 -28.59 -20.89 86.93
C THR A 68 -29.18 -21.20 85.57
N GLN A 69 -29.39 -20.18 84.70
CA GLN A 69 -29.87 -20.30 83.32
C GLN A 69 -29.12 -19.28 82.43
N PRO A 70 -28.88 -19.60 81.15
CA PRO A 70 -28.20 -18.65 80.25
C PRO A 70 -29.09 -17.42 79.99
N LEU A 71 -28.45 -16.24 79.99
CA LEU A 71 -29.10 -14.98 79.63
C LEU A 71 -29.36 -14.96 78.11
N ILE A 72 -30.60 -15.01 77.66
CA ILE A 72 -30.96 -14.88 76.27
C ILE A 72 -31.09 -13.38 75.99
N ILE A 73 -30.20 -12.86 75.16
CA ILE A 73 -30.27 -11.47 74.65
C ILE A 73 -31.06 -11.53 73.35
N ALA A 74 -32.37 -11.23 73.47
CA ALA A 74 -33.23 -11.12 72.30
C ALA A 74 -33.00 -9.75 71.65
N LEU A 75 -32.66 -9.78 70.32
CA LEU A 75 -32.75 -8.57 69.50
C LEU A 75 -34.24 -8.20 69.39
N PRO A 76 -34.59 -6.89 69.21
CA PRO A 76 -35.99 -6.49 69.06
C PRO A 76 -36.64 -7.28 67.89
N PRO A 77 -37.86 -7.79 68.01
CA PRO A 77 -38.55 -8.62 67.04
C PRO A 77 -38.73 -7.92 65.70
N GLU A 78 -38.68 -6.62 65.62
CA GLU A 78 -38.74 -5.80 64.44
C GLU A 78 -37.48 -6.01 63.49
N LEU A 79 -36.40 -6.50 64.09
CA LEU A 79 -35.17 -6.86 63.32
C LEU A 79 -35.19 -8.28 62.74
N GLU A 80 -36.12 -9.14 63.23
CA GLU A 80 -36.23 -10.53 62.75
C GLU A 80 -37.13 -10.67 61.49
N THR A 81 -38.00 -9.70 61.19
CA THR A 81 -39.07 -9.81 60.20
C THR A 81 -38.91 -8.97 58.97
N SER A 82 -37.78 -8.31 58.77
CA SER A 82 -37.58 -7.50 57.55
C SER A 82 -37.27 -8.38 56.29
N THR A 83 -38.30 -9.11 55.85
CA THR A 83 -38.35 -9.77 54.55
C THR A 83 -39.01 -8.91 53.45
N SER A 84 -39.44 -7.69 53.79
CA SER A 84 -40.07 -6.75 52.86
C SER A 84 -39.17 -5.59 52.51
N ASP A 85 -39.18 -5.20 51.23
CA ASP A 85 -38.49 -4.00 50.69
C ASP A 85 -39.05 -2.66 51.18
N GLU A 86 -39.65 -2.61 52.39
CA GLU A 86 -40.20 -1.38 52.95
C GLU A 86 -39.10 -0.56 53.64
N PRO A 87 -38.96 0.73 53.32
CA PRO A 87 -37.85 1.58 53.78
C PRO A 87 -37.99 2.09 55.26
N GLU A 88 -38.93 1.62 55.99
CA GLU A 88 -39.23 2.10 57.34
C GLU A 88 -38.84 1.14 58.49
N ALA A 89 -38.25 0.00 58.23
CA ALA A 89 -37.76 -0.90 59.27
C ALA A 89 -36.48 -0.33 59.93
N VAL A 90 -36.51 -0.15 61.20
CA VAL A 90 -35.38 0.25 62.06
C VAL A 90 -34.44 -0.98 62.18
N GLY A 91 -33.59 -1.16 61.27
CA GLY A 91 -32.61 -2.27 61.24
C GLY A 91 -32.12 -2.63 59.79
N HIS A 92 -30.98 -3.28 59.69
CA HIS A 92 -30.42 -3.66 58.42
C HIS A 92 -30.68 -5.12 58.11
N ARG A 93 -31.04 -5.46 56.89
CA ARG A 93 -31.33 -6.82 56.36
C ARG A 93 -30.36 -7.91 56.81
N TYR A 94 -29.14 -7.55 57.19
CA TYR A 94 -28.08 -8.47 57.60
C TYR A 94 -27.92 -8.62 59.12
N GLU A 95 -28.67 -7.92 59.97
CA GLU A 95 -28.51 -7.98 61.43
C GLU A 95 -28.96 -9.32 62.05
N THR A 96 -29.95 -9.97 61.47
CA THR A 96 -30.46 -11.29 61.92
C THR A 96 -29.53 -12.47 61.57
N LYS A 97 -28.52 -12.23 60.80
CA LYS A 97 -27.58 -13.29 60.36
C LYS A 97 -26.29 -13.31 61.19
N ILE A 98 -26.24 -12.52 62.28
CA ILE A 98 -25.14 -12.50 63.24
C ILE A 98 -25.57 -13.24 64.50
N ALA A 99 -24.69 -14.07 65.05
CA ALA A 99 -24.92 -14.77 66.35
C ALA A 99 -23.75 -14.52 67.27
N PHE A 100 -24.05 -14.53 68.55
CA PHE A 100 -23.02 -14.50 69.55
C PHE A 100 -23.35 -15.46 70.68
N GLN A 101 -22.31 -15.98 71.35
CA GLN A 101 -22.39 -16.82 72.54
C GLN A 101 -21.29 -16.44 73.54
N VAL A 102 -21.60 -16.52 74.84
CA VAL A 102 -20.62 -16.36 75.91
C VAL A 102 -20.58 -17.62 76.72
N TRP A 103 -19.44 -18.24 76.82
CA TRP A 103 -19.24 -19.49 77.56
C TRP A 103 -18.24 -19.28 78.70
N ARG A 104 -18.40 -20.04 79.77
CA ARG A 104 -17.40 -20.16 80.79
C ARG A 104 -16.42 -21.29 80.49
N ASP A 105 -15.23 -21.23 81.12
CA ASP A 105 -14.17 -22.26 80.88
C ASP A 105 -14.61 -23.69 81.25
N ASP A 106 -15.62 -23.83 82.14
CA ASP A 106 -16.21 -25.11 82.54
C ASP A 106 -17.27 -25.64 81.55
N GLY A 107 -17.47 -24.94 80.40
CA GLY A 107 -18.44 -25.34 79.41
C GLY A 107 -19.88 -24.92 79.66
N VAL A 108 -20.13 -24.01 80.61
CA VAL A 108 -21.46 -23.47 80.88
C VAL A 108 -21.73 -22.24 79.98
N LEU A 109 -22.85 -22.27 79.23
CA LEU A 109 -23.34 -21.19 78.41
C LEU A 109 -23.89 -20.07 79.34
N LEU A 110 -23.32 -18.89 79.30
CA LEU A 110 -23.71 -17.75 80.13
C LEU A 110 -24.70 -16.81 79.43
N ALA A 111 -24.49 -16.53 78.18
CA ALA A 111 -25.35 -15.70 77.36
C ALA A 111 -25.32 -16.14 75.88
N LYS A 112 -26.40 -15.92 75.15
CA LYS A 112 -26.49 -16.11 73.69
C LYS A 112 -27.44 -15.12 73.06
N SER A 113 -27.23 -14.86 71.73
CA SER A 113 -28.23 -14.20 70.90
C SER A 113 -29.40 -15.15 70.61
N ALA A 114 -30.57 -14.62 70.31
CA ALA A 114 -31.73 -15.42 69.91
C ALA A 114 -31.44 -16.26 68.66
N SER A 115 -30.59 -15.75 67.75
CA SER A 115 -30.13 -16.40 66.51
C SER A 115 -29.10 -17.52 66.72
N ALA A 116 -28.49 -17.61 67.92
CA ALA A 116 -27.47 -18.59 68.22
C ALA A 116 -28.09 -19.92 68.70
N PRO A 117 -27.59 -21.08 68.27
CA PRO A 117 -27.99 -22.43 68.71
C PRO A 117 -27.66 -22.57 70.22
N GLU A 118 -28.15 -23.67 70.83
CA GLU A 118 -27.79 -23.99 72.21
C GLU A 118 -26.44 -24.65 72.34
N GLU A 119 -26.02 -25.30 71.23
CA GLU A 119 -24.70 -25.90 71.14
C GLU A 119 -23.66 -24.83 70.84
N ALA A 120 -22.38 -25.09 71.18
CA ALA A 120 -21.30 -24.15 70.87
C ALA A 120 -21.14 -24.01 69.35
N LEU A 121 -21.13 -22.75 68.84
CA LEU A 121 -20.97 -22.39 67.43
C LEU A 121 -19.64 -22.85 66.87
N ALA A 122 -18.62 -22.98 67.72
CA ALA A 122 -17.30 -23.48 67.39
C ALA A 122 -16.62 -24.07 68.65
N PRO A 123 -15.56 -24.90 68.47
CA PRO A 123 -14.69 -25.28 69.59
C PRO A 123 -14.14 -24.04 70.29
N LEU A 124 -14.03 -24.10 71.63
CA LEU A 124 -13.47 -23.04 72.47
C LEU A 124 -11.95 -22.92 72.24
N ALA A 125 -11.54 -22.43 71.11
CA ALA A 125 -10.15 -22.19 70.72
C ALA A 125 -10.04 -20.77 70.14
N PRO A 126 -9.00 -20.00 70.50
CA PRO A 126 -8.94 -18.59 70.11
C PRO A 126 -8.63 -18.45 68.58
N GLY A 127 -9.30 -17.49 67.94
CA GLY A 127 -9.11 -17.15 66.52
C GLY A 127 -10.34 -17.38 65.66
N PHE A 128 -10.12 -17.31 64.37
CA PHE A 128 -11.17 -17.56 63.36
C PHE A 128 -11.30 -19.03 63.04
N SER A 129 -12.52 -19.50 62.86
CA SER A 129 -12.83 -20.87 62.46
C SER A 129 -14.17 -20.94 61.73
N THR A 130 -14.32 -21.85 60.82
CA THR A 130 -15.54 -22.08 60.04
C THR A 130 -16.20 -23.37 60.50
N HIS A 131 -17.46 -23.32 60.96
CA HIS A 131 -18.19 -24.47 61.45
C HIS A 131 -19.60 -24.54 60.91
N VAL A 132 -20.10 -25.74 60.73
CA VAL A 132 -21.49 -26.03 60.39
C VAL A 132 -22.30 -26.15 61.67
N ALA A 133 -23.24 -25.25 61.88
CA ALA A 133 -24.19 -25.34 62.98
C ALA A 133 -25.62 -25.24 62.42
N GLY A 134 -26.42 -26.29 62.64
CA GLY A 134 -27.71 -26.48 61.96
C GLY A 134 -27.53 -26.66 60.43
N ASP A 135 -28.34 -25.97 59.64
CA ASP A 135 -28.31 -26.00 58.15
C ASP A 135 -27.41 -24.92 57.54
N SER A 136 -26.66 -24.18 58.35
CA SER A 136 -25.85 -23.00 57.89
C SER A 136 -24.39 -23.15 58.24
N LEU A 137 -23.54 -22.67 57.33
CA LEU A 137 -22.11 -22.52 57.55
C LEU A 137 -21.87 -21.17 58.24
N TRP A 138 -21.18 -21.22 59.39
CA TRP A 138 -20.88 -20.06 60.21
C TRP A 138 -19.39 -19.82 60.27
N GLU A 139 -18.98 -18.60 60.05
CA GLU A 139 -17.65 -18.14 60.35
C GLU A 139 -17.64 -17.53 61.75
N VAL A 140 -16.84 -18.09 62.62
CA VAL A 140 -16.83 -17.82 64.05
C VAL A 140 -15.49 -17.21 64.45
N PHE A 141 -15.52 -16.10 65.17
CA PHE A 141 -14.35 -15.61 65.90
C PHE A 141 -14.52 -15.86 67.38
N ALA A 142 -13.59 -16.60 67.96
CA ALA A 142 -13.58 -16.92 69.37
C ALA A 142 -12.48 -16.12 70.13
N LEU A 143 -12.89 -15.38 71.10
CA LEU A 143 -12.02 -14.59 72.01
C LEU A 143 -12.03 -15.18 73.39
N HIS A 144 -10.87 -15.51 73.98
CA HIS A 144 -10.73 -15.92 75.35
C HIS A 144 -10.30 -14.75 76.25
N SER A 145 -11.07 -14.48 77.24
CA SER A 145 -10.77 -13.39 78.25
C SER A 145 -11.06 -13.82 79.66
N GLY A 146 -10.03 -13.87 80.47
CA GLY A 146 -10.14 -14.25 81.87
C GLY A 146 -10.59 -15.71 82.04
N ARG A 147 -11.88 -15.92 82.38
CA ARG A 147 -12.53 -17.22 82.57
C ARG A 147 -13.72 -17.44 81.63
N THR A 148 -13.81 -16.61 80.57
CA THR A 148 -14.91 -16.63 79.61
C THR A 148 -14.44 -16.67 78.14
N TRP A 149 -15.25 -17.31 77.35
CA TRP A 149 -15.11 -17.34 75.87
C TRP A 149 -16.25 -16.51 75.28
N VAL A 150 -15.89 -15.58 74.38
CA VAL A 150 -16.86 -14.82 73.61
C VAL A 150 -16.75 -15.28 72.17
N LEU A 151 -17.79 -15.88 71.62
CA LEU A 151 -17.90 -16.31 70.23
C LEU A 151 -18.84 -15.33 69.54
N THR A 152 -18.36 -14.77 68.45
CA THR A 152 -19.17 -14.02 67.46
C THR A 152 -19.14 -14.75 66.14
N ALA A 153 -20.28 -14.91 65.52
CA ALA A 153 -20.41 -15.68 64.28
C ALA A 153 -21.32 -14.95 63.30
N GLU A 154 -21.02 -15.15 62.01
CA GLU A 154 -21.83 -14.67 60.93
C GLU A 154 -22.03 -15.78 59.90
N LYS A 155 -23.24 -15.85 59.30
CA LYS A 155 -23.54 -16.85 58.27
C LYS A 155 -22.80 -16.54 56.98
N GLU A 156 -22.20 -17.55 56.34
CA GLU A 156 -21.45 -17.42 55.06
C GLU A 156 -22.32 -16.88 53.90
N GLU A 157 -23.64 -17.18 53.93
CA GLU A 157 -24.60 -16.68 52.94
C GLU A 157 -24.56 -15.16 52.76
N VAL A 158 -24.35 -14.40 53.86
CA VAL A 158 -24.30 -12.93 53.83
C VAL A 158 -23.13 -12.42 53.02
N ARG A 159 -21.99 -13.09 53.14
CA ARG A 159 -20.78 -12.76 52.40
C ARG A 159 -20.97 -13.06 50.93
N GLY A 160 -21.59 -14.19 50.57
CA GLY A 160 -21.91 -14.56 49.21
C GLY A 160 -22.82 -13.57 48.49
N GLU A 161 -23.94 -13.21 49.15
CA GLU A 161 -24.90 -12.22 48.62
C GLU A 161 -24.25 -10.84 48.35
N LEU A 162 -23.44 -10.37 49.29
CA LEU A 162 -22.76 -9.07 49.13
C LEU A 162 -21.68 -9.10 48.05
N ALA A 163 -20.90 -10.18 48.00
CA ALA A 163 -19.87 -10.38 46.95
C ALA A 163 -20.50 -10.47 45.58
N GLU A 164 -21.65 -11.14 45.43
CA GLU A 164 -22.40 -11.21 44.19
C GLU A 164 -22.96 -9.86 43.75
N TYR A 165 -23.55 -9.10 44.68
CA TYR A 165 -24.08 -7.76 44.42
C TYR A 165 -22.97 -6.80 43.97
N ILE A 166 -21.82 -6.79 44.67
CA ILE A 166 -20.66 -5.98 44.30
C ILE A 166 -20.12 -6.44 42.94
N GLY A 167 -20.02 -7.76 42.73
CA GLY A 167 -19.59 -8.33 41.47
C GLY A 167 -20.49 -7.90 40.29
N MET A 168 -21.80 -7.96 40.45
CA MET A 168 -22.76 -7.51 39.42
C MET A 168 -22.70 -6.00 39.18
N SER A 169 -22.55 -5.21 40.24
CA SER A 169 -22.46 -3.75 40.13
C SER A 169 -21.25 -3.27 39.31
N ILE A 170 -20.19 -4.06 39.29
CA ILE A 170 -18.97 -3.79 38.50
C ILE A 170 -19.07 -4.42 37.09
N THR A 171 -19.53 -5.67 36.99
CA THR A 171 -19.52 -6.40 35.72
C THR A 171 -20.59 -5.91 34.74
N ALA A 172 -21.77 -5.51 35.21
CA ALA A 172 -22.84 -5.04 34.33
C ALA A 172 -22.46 -3.76 33.52
N PRO A 173 -21.95 -2.67 34.15
CA PRO A 173 -21.49 -1.50 33.41
C PRO A 173 -20.27 -1.79 32.54
N LEU A 174 -19.39 -2.72 32.94
CA LEU A 174 -18.24 -3.14 32.14
C LEU A 174 -18.67 -3.80 30.85
N ILE A 175 -19.64 -4.72 30.88
CA ILE A 175 -20.21 -5.37 29.71
C ILE A 175 -20.93 -4.34 28.81
N ALA A 176 -21.75 -3.47 29.41
CA ALA A 176 -22.45 -2.43 28.66
C ALA A 176 -21.49 -1.47 27.95
N GLY A 177 -20.45 -1.02 28.68
CA GLY A 177 -19.39 -0.18 28.12
C GLY A 177 -18.62 -0.86 26.99
N GLY A 178 -18.29 -2.14 27.14
CA GLY A 178 -17.65 -2.96 26.11
C GLY A 178 -18.50 -3.10 24.85
N LEU A 179 -19.79 -3.32 24.99
CA LEU A 179 -20.72 -3.40 23.86
C LEU A 179 -20.84 -2.05 23.13
N LEU A 180 -20.96 -0.95 23.89
CA LEU A 180 -20.99 0.40 23.33
C LEU A 180 -19.71 0.71 22.56
N MET A 181 -18.55 0.38 23.12
CA MET A 181 -17.24 0.57 22.47
C MET A 181 -17.14 -0.22 21.18
N LEU A 182 -17.63 -1.46 21.15
CA LEU A 182 -17.64 -2.31 19.96
C LEU A 182 -18.51 -1.71 18.85
N VAL A 183 -19.68 -1.19 19.19
CA VAL A 183 -20.56 -0.49 18.24
C VAL A 183 -19.88 0.77 17.69
N ALA A 184 -19.28 1.58 18.58
CA ALA A 184 -18.58 2.80 18.18
C ALA A 184 -17.41 2.50 17.22
N ILE A 185 -16.57 1.53 17.55
CA ILE A 185 -15.45 1.11 16.67
C ILE A 185 -15.97 0.64 15.30
N ASN A 186 -17.06 -0.11 15.28
CA ASN A 186 -17.63 -0.59 14.02
C ASN A 186 -18.14 0.58 13.14
N ILE A 187 -18.78 1.58 13.73
CA ILE A 187 -19.25 2.79 13.02
C ILE A 187 -18.05 3.59 12.48
N VAL A 188 -17.01 3.80 13.28
CA VAL A 188 -15.79 4.51 12.85
C VAL A 188 -15.13 3.77 11.71
N LEU A 189 -14.98 2.45 11.80
CA LEU A 189 -14.35 1.64 10.75
C LEU A 189 -15.15 1.67 9.43
N LEU A 190 -16.48 1.64 9.51
CA LEU A 190 -17.35 1.76 8.33
C LEU A 190 -17.18 3.11 7.64
N ARG A 191 -17.14 4.21 8.43
CA ARG A 191 -16.95 5.56 7.88
C ARG A 191 -15.55 5.74 7.29
N SER A 192 -14.53 5.24 7.96
CA SER A 192 -13.13 5.35 7.52
C SER A 192 -12.84 4.57 6.23
N MET A 193 -13.55 3.46 5.97
CA MET A 193 -13.38 2.66 4.75
C MET A 193 -14.24 3.14 3.56
N ARG A 194 -15.16 4.06 3.78
CA ARG A 194 -16.07 4.55 2.74
C ARG A 194 -15.33 5.22 1.57
N PRO A 195 -14.35 6.14 1.77
CA PRO A 195 -13.65 6.79 0.67
C PRO A 195 -12.87 5.80 -0.21
N LEU A 196 -12.26 4.77 0.40
CA LEU A 196 -11.56 3.73 -0.35
C LEU A 196 -12.51 2.93 -1.25
N ARG A 197 -13.71 2.68 -0.76
CA ARG A 197 -14.74 1.98 -1.51
C ARG A 197 -15.28 2.84 -2.67
N GLU A 198 -15.52 4.11 -2.42
CA GLU A 198 -15.91 5.07 -3.46
C GLU A 198 -14.84 5.21 -4.54
N LEU A 199 -13.56 5.24 -4.17
CA LEU A 199 -12.44 5.23 -5.12
C LEU A 199 -12.47 3.97 -6.00
N ALA A 200 -12.60 2.79 -5.39
CA ALA A 200 -12.65 1.52 -6.11
C ALA A 200 -13.86 1.43 -7.05
N GLU A 201 -15.05 1.87 -6.61
CA GLU A 201 -16.27 1.90 -7.41
C GLU A 201 -16.15 2.87 -8.59
N ARG A 202 -15.56 4.06 -8.38
CA ARG A 202 -15.30 5.02 -9.45
C ARG A 202 -14.33 4.49 -10.50
N ILE A 203 -13.27 3.79 -10.06
CA ILE A 203 -12.33 3.15 -10.99
C ILE A 203 -13.03 2.03 -11.77
N ALA A 204 -13.83 1.19 -11.10
CA ALA A 204 -14.53 0.07 -11.72
C ALA A 204 -15.65 0.49 -12.68
N ALA A 205 -16.31 1.62 -12.41
CA ALA A 205 -17.40 2.15 -13.23
C ALA A 205 -16.92 2.90 -14.50
N ARG A 206 -15.59 3.08 -14.65
CA ARG A 206 -15.02 3.78 -15.80
C ARG A 206 -15.12 2.95 -17.07
N SER A 207 -15.40 3.64 -18.17
CA SER A 207 -15.19 3.08 -19.49
C SER A 207 -13.68 2.81 -19.71
N PRO A 208 -13.31 1.71 -20.40
CA PRO A 208 -11.92 1.41 -20.73
C PRO A 208 -11.19 2.57 -21.45
N ASP A 209 -11.91 3.39 -22.16
CA ASP A 209 -11.37 4.52 -22.95
C ASP A 209 -11.28 5.83 -22.16
N SER A 210 -11.81 5.88 -20.93
CA SER A 210 -11.79 7.12 -20.14
C SER A 210 -10.50 7.22 -19.32
N LEU A 211 -9.60 8.10 -19.78
CA LEU A 211 -8.32 8.41 -19.13
C LEU A 211 -8.36 9.75 -18.35
N ASP A 212 -9.55 10.28 -18.04
CA ASP A 212 -9.68 11.53 -17.28
C ASP A 212 -9.22 11.34 -15.82
N PRO A 213 -8.78 12.37 -15.10
CA PRO A 213 -8.35 12.27 -13.72
C PRO A 213 -9.46 11.74 -12.80
N VAL A 214 -9.08 10.98 -11.77
CA VAL A 214 -10.00 10.53 -10.73
C VAL A 214 -10.11 11.61 -9.67
N GLU A 215 -11.31 12.14 -9.46
CA GLU A 215 -11.59 13.12 -8.43
C GLU A 215 -12.47 12.49 -7.35
N LEU A 216 -12.12 12.71 -6.08
CA LEU A 216 -12.95 12.40 -4.92
C LEU A 216 -13.42 13.72 -4.29
N PRO A 217 -14.70 13.87 -3.90
CA PRO A 217 -15.21 15.10 -3.29
C PRO A 217 -14.50 15.47 -1.99
N GLU A 218 -14.13 14.45 -1.21
CA GLU A 218 -13.35 14.56 0.01
C GLU A 218 -12.27 13.48 -0.05
N THR A 219 -11.04 13.88 -0.29
CA THR A 219 -9.90 12.94 -0.32
C THR A 219 -9.23 12.95 1.05
N PRO A 220 -9.31 11.86 1.84
CA PRO A 220 -8.51 11.72 3.05
C PRO A 220 -7.02 11.87 2.75
N HIS A 221 -6.29 12.44 3.70
CA HIS A 221 -4.86 12.69 3.54
C HIS A 221 -4.06 11.42 3.20
N GLU A 222 -4.52 10.28 3.73
CA GLU A 222 -3.91 8.96 3.51
C GLU A 222 -4.13 8.43 2.09
N LEU A 223 -5.17 8.86 1.40
CA LEU A 223 -5.47 8.45 0.02
C LEU A 223 -4.96 9.44 -1.03
N ALA A 224 -4.66 10.67 -0.64
CA ALA A 224 -4.19 11.71 -1.56
C ALA A 224 -2.95 11.28 -2.39
N PRO A 225 -1.91 10.64 -1.81
CA PRO A 225 -0.76 10.17 -2.58
C PRO A 225 -1.14 9.12 -3.63
N ILE A 226 -2.04 8.19 -3.27
CA ILE A 226 -2.49 7.11 -4.18
C ILE A 226 -3.26 7.70 -5.35
N VAL A 227 -4.17 8.65 -5.10
CA VAL A 227 -4.94 9.32 -6.14
C VAL A 227 -4.03 10.14 -7.06
N THR A 228 -3.03 10.81 -6.50
CA THR A 228 -2.04 11.58 -7.27
C THR A 228 -1.23 10.68 -8.20
N GLU A 229 -0.66 9.58 -7.69
CA GLU A 229 0.10 8.63 -8.50
C GLU A 229 -0.76 7.95 -9.58
N LEU A 230 -2.01 7.61 -9.23
CA LEU A 230 -2.96 7.07 -10.20
C LEU A 230 -3.22 8.07 -11.34
N ASN A 231 -3.47 9.33 -11.01
CA ASN A 231 -3.71 10.37 -12.02
C ASN A 231 -2.48 10.61 -12.89
N GLN A 232 -1.27 10.62 -12.31
CA GLN A 232 -0.03 10.69 -13.09
C GLN A 232 0.13 9.50 -14.05
N LEU A 233 -0.25 8.28 -13.60
CA LEU A 233 -0.23 7.11 -14.48
C LEU A 233 -1.23 7.25 -15.63
N LEU A 234 -2.46 7.71 -15.35
CA LEU A 234 -3.47 7.98 -16.37
C LEU A 234 -3.01 9.02 -17.38
N ASP A 235 -2.38 10.11 -16.92
CA ASP A 235 -1.81 11.15 -17.80
C ASP A 235 -0.70 10.60 -18.70
N ARG A 236 0.17 9.74 -18.17
CA ARG A 236 1.23 9.07 -18.97
C ARG A 236 0.62 8.15 -20.04
N ILE A 237 -0.42 7.39 -19.68
CA ILE A 237 -1.14 6.51 -20.62
C ILE A 237 -1.83 7.36 -21.69
N LYS A 238 -2.53 8.43 -21.32
CA LYS A 238 -3.19 9.36 -22.23
C LYS A 238 -2.21 9.95 -23.24
N ALA A 239 -1.08 10.47 -22.74
CA ALA A 239 -0.03 11.04 -23.57
C ALA A 239 0.62 9.98 -24.52
N ALA A 240 0.71 8.71 -24.09
CA ALA A 240 1.17 7.63 -24.94
C ALA A 240 0.16 7.31 -26.04
N PHE A 241 -1.12 7.20 -25.71
CA PHE A 241 -2.21 6.94 -26.64
C PHE A 241 -2.37 8.06 -27.67
N GLU A 242 -2.30 9.31 -27.25
CA GLU A 242 -2.33 10.46 -28.17
C GLU A 242 -1.14 10.51 -29.14
N ARG A 243 0.03 10.04 -28.69
CA ARG A 243 1.22 9.90 -29.58
C ARG A 243 1.01 8.80 -30.58
N GLU A 244 0.48 7.66 -30.16
CA GLU A 244 0.18 6.52 -31.03
C GLU A 244 -0.87 6.90 -32.07
N GLN A 245 -1.94 7.54 -31.67
CA GLN A 245 -3.00 8.00 -32.58
C GLN A 245 -2.45 8.98 -33.64
N ARG A 246 -1.67 9.98 -33.22
CA ARG A 246 -1.01 10.91 -34.15
C ARG A 246 -0.06 10.20 -35.12
N PHE A 247 0.64 9.18 -34.65
CA PHE A 247 1.51 8.37 -35.51
C PHE A 247 0.69 7.61 -36.56
N ILE A 248 -0.41 6.97 -36.18
CA ILE A 248 -1.29 6.23 -37.11
C ILE A 248 -1.89 7.18 -38.14
N ASP A 249 -2.42 8.33 -37.74
CA ASP A 249 -3.05 9.32 -38.62
C ASP A 249 -2.04 9.86 -39.64
N ALA A 250 -0.82 10.20 -39.21
CA ALA A 250 0.25 10.65 -40.07
C ALA A 250 0.70 9.55 -41.04
N ALA A 251 0.86 8.30 -40.57
CA ALA A 251 1.21 7.16 -41.39
C ALA A 251 0.16 6.93 -42.51
N ALA A 252 -1.12 6.97 -42.14
CA ALA A 252 -2.19 6.81 -43.12
C ALA A 252 -2.16 7.90 -44.20
N HIS A 253 -1.89 9.15 -43.79
CA HIS A 253 -1.79 10.28 -44.74
C HIS A 253 -0.60 10.13 -45.67
N GLU A 254 0.59 9.80 -45.13
CA GLU A 254 1.82 9.65 -45.90
C GLU A 254 1.80 8.43 -46.85
N ILE A 255 1.03 7.39 -46.57
CA ILE A 255 0.80 6.24 -47.45
C ILE A 255 -0.22 6.57 -48.55
N ARG A 256 -1.28 7.30 -48.26
CA ARG A 256 -2.35 7.59 -49.22
C ARG A 256 -1.86 8.42 -50.38
N THR A 257 -1.02 9.41 -50.14
CA THR A 257 -0.50 10.32 -51.18
C THR A 257 0.30 9.61 -52.28
N PRO A 258 1.33 8.81 -51.99
CA PRO A 258 2.07 8.09 -53.05
C PRO A 258 1.21 7.03 -53.73
N ILE A 259 0.29 6.37 -53.02
CA ILE A 259 -0.63 5.40 -53.66
C ILE A 259 -1.51 6.09 -54.69
N ALA A 260 -2.09 7.26 -54.36
CA ALA A 260 -2.88 8.03 -55.31
C ALA A 260 -2.07 8.48 -56.54
N ALA A 261 -0.79 8.87 -56.32
CA ALA A 261 0.10 9.20 -57.45
C ALA A 261 0.40 7.97 -58.33
N VAL A 262 0.65 6.80 -57.74
CA VAL A 262 0.83 5.53 -58.49
C VAL A 262 -0.40 5.20 -59.30
N GLN A 263 -1.60 5.32 -58.72
CA GLN A 263 -2.86 5.09 -59.44
C GLN A 263 -2.99 6.03 -60.65
N LEU A 264 -2.75 7.34 -60.44
CA LEU A 264 -2.84 8.34 -61.52
C LEU A 264 -1.86 8.02 -62.66
N HIS A 265 -0.61 7.65 -62.33
CA HIS A 265 0.39 7.27 -63.38
C HIS A 265 -0.01 6.01 -64.13
N ILE A 266 -0.59 5.02 -63.45
CA ILE A 266 -1.12 3.82 -64.14
C ILE A 266 -2.30 4.20 -65.03
N GLU A 267 -3.25 5.04 -64.56
CA GLU A 267 -4.35 5.49 -65.41
C GLU A 267 -3.89 6.27 -66.63
N ASN A 268 -2.85 7.12 -66.48
CA ASN A 268 -2.26 7.84 -67.59
C ASN A 268 -1.60 6.88 -68.58
N ALA A 269 -0.87 5.88 -68.08
CA ALA A 269 -0.26 4.85 -68.96
C ALA A 269 -1.31 4.04 -69.73
N MET A 270 -2.48 3.75 -69.12
CA MET A 270 -3.59 3.04 -69.78
C MET A 270 -4.27 3.87 -70.84
N ARG A 271 -4.28 5.21 -70.71
CA ARG A 271 -4.97 6.12 -71.62
C ARG A 271 -4.07 6.63 -72.76
N SER A 272 -2.73 6.60 -72.56
CA SER A 272 -1.81 7.14 -73.57
C SER A 272 -1.69 6.22 -74.79
N PRO A 273 -1.93 6.75 -76.01
CA PRO A 273 -1.72 6.03 -77.25
C PRO A 273 -0.26 5.94 -77.66
N GLN A 274 0.63 6.80 -77.10
CA GLN A 274 2.05 6.87 -77.43
C GLN A 274 2.85 5.99 -76.48
N GLU A 275 3.71 5.14 -77.07
CA GLU A 275 4.54 4.19 -76.29
C GLU A 275 5.53 4.88 -75.36
N ALA A 276 6.11 5.99 -75.80
CA ALA A 276 7.04 6.76 -75.00
C ALA A 276 6.37 7.33 -73.68
N GLU A 277 5.22 7.93 -73.87
CA GLU A 277 4.45 8.49 -72.71
C GLU A 277 3.97 7.37 -71.77
N ARG A 278 3.53 6.23 -72.32
CA ARG A 278 3.13 5.06 -71.55
C ARG A 278 4.29 4.50 -70.75
N SER A 279 5.48 4.40 -71.38
CA SER A 279 6.70 3.93 -70.72
C SER A 279 7.16 4.87 -69.60
N GLU A 280 7.08 6.18 -69.81
CA GLU A 280 7.37 7.21 -68.80
C GLU A 280 6.40 7.13 -67.63
N ALA A 281 5.09 7.04 -67.88
CA ALA A 281 4.07 6.90 -66.84
C ALA A 281 4.26 5.61 -66.03
N LEU A 282 4.59 4.49 -66.64
CA LEU A 282 4.91 3.24 -65.96
C LEU A 282 6.20 3.35 -65.13
N ALA A 283 7.21 4.04 -65.60
CA ALA A 283 8.44 4.29 -64.84
C ALA A 283 8.16 5.14 -63.58
N LEU A 284 7.31 6.17 -63.72
CA LEU A 284 6.87 7.00 -62.57
C LEU A 284 6.02 6.21 -61.58
N ALA A 285 5.11 5.35 -62.10
CA ALA A 285 4.33 4.44 -61.22
C ALA A 285 5.24 3.48 -60.43
N LEU A 286 6.23 2.87 -61.11
CA LEU A 286 7.20 1.97 -60.46
C LEU A 286 8.04 2.71 -59.41
N ALA A 287 8.48 3.93 -59.68
CA ALA A 287 9.21 4.76 -58.74
C ALA A 287 8.34 5.12 -57.52
N GLY A 288 7.04 5.41 -57.75
CA GLY A 288 6.06 5.63 -56.67
C GLY A 288 5.83 4.40 -55.81
N ALA A 289 5.65 3.22 -56.42
CA ALA A 289 5.49 1.96 -55.70
C ALA A 289 6.72 1.63 -54.84
N ARG A 290 7.94 1.81 -55.35
CA ARG A 290 9.18 1.62 -54.59
C ARG A 290 9.29 2.57 -53.42
N ARG A 291 8.87 3.85 -53.54
CA ARG A 291 8.82 4.81 -52.44
C ARG A 291 7.83 4.38 -51.36
N THR A 292 6.66 3.90 -51.75
CA THR A 292 5.64 3.40 -50.82
C THR A 292 6.16 2.17 -50.05
N SER A 293 6.82 1.22 -50.73
CA SER A 293 7.44 0.07 -50.05
C SER A 293 8.49 0.49 -49.02
N LYS A 294 9.38 1.43 -49.38
CA LYS A 294 10.42 1.95 -48.45
C LYS A 294 9.75 2.62 -47.24
N LEU A 295 8.67 3.37 -47.44
CA LEU A 295 7.91 3.99 -46.36
C LEU A 295 7.30 2.93 -45.43
N ALA A 296 6.64 1.90 -45.97
CA ALA A 296 6.06 0.82 -45.19
C ALA A 296 7.12 0.06 -44.35
N GLU A 297 8.31 -0.20 -44.89
CA GLU A 297 9.44 -0.80 -44.20
C GLU A 297 9.93 0.09 -43.04
N GLN A 298 10.00 1.41 -43.24
CA GLN A 298 10.39 2.35 -42.22
C GLN A 298 9.36 2.41 -41.05
N LEU A 299 8.06 2.36 -41.38
CA LEU A 299 6.97 2.30 -40.42
C LEU A 299 7.01 1.02 -39.58
N LEU A 300 7.14 -0.14 -40.23
CA LEU A 300 7.26 -1.41 -39.52
C LEU A 300 8.48 -1.43 -38.61
N THR A 301 9.58 -0.82 -39.03
CA THR A 301 10.79 -0.71 -38.22
C THR A 301 10.53 0.13 -37.00
N LEU A 302 9.98 1.33 -37.16
CA LEU A 302 9.71 2.24 -36.04
C LEU A 302 8.74 1.60 -35.07
N SER A 303 7.67 0.93 -35.53
CA SER A 303 6.72 0.19 -34.70
C SER A 303 7.42 -0.93 -33.89
N ARG A 304 8.31 -1.72 -34.51
CA ARG A 304 9.04 -2.77 -33.79
C ARG A 304 10.01 -2.22 -32.76
N LEU A 305 10.70 -1.14 -33.06
CA LEU A 305 11.60 -0.47 -32.12
C LEU A 305 10.85 0.11 -30.95
N SER A 306 9.70 0.77 -31.16
CA SER A 306 8.88 1.35 -30.09
C SER A 306 8.27 0.27 -29.16
N ALA A 307 8.00 -0.93 -29.65
CA ALA A 307 7.40 -2.03 -28.91
C ALA A 307 8.36 -2.79 -27.97
N ARG A 308 9.66 -2.40 -27.87
CA ARG A 308 10.69 -3.19 -27.14
C ARG A 308 10.54 -4.68 -27.45
N SER A 309 10.75 -5.06 -28.73
CA SER A 309 10.58 -6.44 -29.15
C SER A 309 11.54 -7.36 -28.39
N ASP A 310 11.06 -8.57 -28.02
CA ASP A 310 11.85 -9.64 -27.39
C ASP A 310 13.07 -10.08 -28.23
N ASP A 311 13.18 -9.61 -29.48
CA ASP A 311 14.25 -9.91 -30.43
C ASP A 311 15.53 -9.04 -30.27
N TYR A 312 15.59 -8.16 -29.24
CA TYR A 312 16.79 -7.37 -29.00
C TYR A 312 17.89 -8.21 -28.38
N THR A 313 18.83 -8.65 -29.23
CA THR A 313 19.99 -9.49 -28.87
C THR A 313 21.30 -8.71 -29.04
N PRO A 314 21.68 -7.87 -28.09
CA PRO A 314 22.90 -7.09 -28.20
C PRO A 314 24.13 -7.96 -28.05
N GLN A 315 25.12 -7.67 -28.87
CA GLN A 315 26.42 -8.32 -28.90
C GLN A 315 27.53 -7.29 -29.11
N GLU A 316 28.77 -7.72 -29.02
CA GLU A 316 29.91 -6.88 -29.38
C GLU A 316 29.98 -6.72 -30.92
N VAL A 317 29.90 -5.47 -31.38
CA VAL A 317 29.85 -5.13 -32.81
C VAL A 317 31.03 -4.22 -33.21
N SER A 318 31.74 -4.57 -34.24
CA SER A 318 32.73 -3.68 -34.89
C SER A 318 31.98 -2.58 -35.64
N LEU A 319 32.08 -1.34 -35.15
CA LEU A 319 31.51 -0.18 -35.85
C LEU A 319 32.22 0.13 -37.15
N VAL A 320 33.52 -0.19 -37.27
CA VAL A 320 34.29 0.02 -38.48
C VAL A 320 33.75 -0.86 -39.61
N GLU A 321 33.57 -2.18 -39.34
CA GLU A 321 32.97 -3.09 -40.31
C GLU A 321 31.55 -2.69 -40.69
N ALA A 322 30.72 -2.31 -39.67
CA ALA A 322 29.37 -1.85 -39.93
C ALA A 322 29.33 -0.57 -40.82
N CYS A 323 30.27 0.38 -40.62
CA CYS A 323 30.40 1.56 -41.47
C CYS A 323 30.83 1.17 -42.90
N GLN A 324 31.82 0.29 -43.03
CA GLN A 324 32.30 -0.16 -44.34
C GLN A 324 31.20 -0.89 -45.16
N ASP A 325 30.43 -1.76 -44.50
CA ASP A 325 29.30 -2.47 -45.12
C ASP A 325 28.23 -1.49 -45.62
N VAL A 326 27.86 -0.50 -44.80
CA VAL A 326 26.84 0.48 -45.17
C VAL A 326 27.34 1.42 -46.26
N ILE A 327 28.58 1.89 -46.15
CA ILE A 327 29.21 2.74 -47.18
C ILE A 327 29.26 1.98 -48.49
N GLY A 328 29.76 0.74 -48.51
CA GLY A 328 29.82 -0.05 -49.73
C GLY A 328 28.48 -0.29 -50.41
N THR A 329 27.39 -0.35 -49.59
CA THR A 329 26.02 -0.48 -50.14
C THR A 329 25.49 0.83 -50.70
N LEU A 330 25.87 1.99 -50.15
CA LEU A 330 25.36 3.29 -50.57
C LEU A 330 26.23 4.00 -51.60
N ASP A 331 27.50 3.64 -51.70
CA ASP A 331 28.50 4.27 -52.58
C ASP A 331 28.03 4.38 -54.05
N PRO A 332 27.46 3.34 -54.72
CA PRO A 332 26.96 3.47 -56.07
C PRO A 332 25.80 4.48 -56.23
N LEU A 333 25.06 4.73 -55.13
CA LEU A 333 24.00 5.72 -55.14
C LEU A 333 24.56 7.14 -54.96
N LEU A 334 25.58 7.29 -54.12
CA LEU A 334 26.27 8.55 -53.88
C LEU A 334 27.03 9.01 -55.10
N GLU A 335 27.76 8.12 -55.79
CA GLU A 335 28.43 8.40 -57.06
C GLU A 335 27.47 8.91 -58.15
N ARG A 336 26.29 8.30 -58.27
CA ARG A 336 25.23 8.80 -59.18
C ARG A 336 24.73 10.20 -58.85
N ARG A 337 24.86 10.62 -57.59
CA ARG A 337 24.52 11.98 -57.14
C ARG A 337 25.71 12.94 -57.23
N GLY A 338 26.90 12.45 -57.64
CA GLY A 338 28.13 13.24 -57.66
C GLY A 338 28.73 13.53 -56.30
N GLN A 339 28.31 12.77 -55.26
CA GLN A 339 28.77 12.90 -53.88
C GLN A 339 29.88 11.90 -53.57
N SER A 340 30.80 12.26 -52.68
CA SER A 340 31.84 11.36 -52.18
C SER A 340 31.61 11.07 -50.69
N ILE A 341 32.08 9.91 -50.25
CA ILE A 341 32.03 9.53 -48.83
C ILE A 341 33.40 9.06 -48.34
N SER A 342 33.82 9.53 -47.18
CA SER A 342 35.06 9.13 -46.53
C SER A 342 34.82 8.58 -45.14
N LEU A 343 35.62 7.59 -44.71
CA LEU A 343 35.61 7.00 -43.38
C LEU A 343 36.96 7.27 -42.68
N ASP A 344 36.92 8.01 -41.61
CA ASP A 344 38.06 8.27 -40.71
C ASP A 344 37.84 7.49 -39.41
N ALA A 345 38.51 6.37 -39.26
CA ALA A 345 38.33 5.47 -38.11
C ALA A 345 39.62 4.80 -37.68
N PRO A 346 39.89 4.58 -36.38
CA PRO A 346 40.90 3.66 -35.89
C PRO A 346 40.61 2.23 -36.37
N GLN A 347 41.64 1.36 -36.37
CA GLN A 347 41.51 0.00 -36.92
C GLN A 347 40.48 -0.88 -36.17
N ASP A 348 40.23 -0.67 -34.90
CA ASP A 348 39.25 -1.45 -34.15
C ASP A 348 38.45 -0.57 -33.19
N VAL A 349 37.17 -0.38 -33.47
CA VAL A 349 36.21 0.34 -32.62
C VAL A 349 35.00 -0.53 -32.42
N ARG A 350 34.85 -1.03 -31.21
CA ARG A 350 33.75 -1.95 -30.85
C ARG A 350 32.78 -1.27 -29.88
N VAL A 351 31.51 -1.61 -30.04
CA VAL A 351 30.41 -1.17 -29.16
C VAL A 351 29.51 -2.35 -28.84
N TRP A 352 28.78 -2.24 -27.71
CA TRP A 352 27.76 -3.22 -27.36
C TRP A 352 26.42 -2.81 -27.95
N GLY A 353 25.85 -3.65 -28.83
CA GLY A 353 24.59 -3.33 -29.46
C GLY A 353 24.05 -4.40 -30.39
N GLU A 354 22.91 -4.17 -30.98
CA GLU A 354 22.28 -5.07 -31.94
C GLU A 354 22.76 -4.72 -33.35
N PRO A 355 23.42 -5.66 -34.06
CA PRO A 355 24.12 -5.37 -35.36
C PRO A 355 23.20 -4.81 -36.44
N SER A 356 21.97 -5.30 -36.54
CA SER A 356 21.04 -4.88 -37.59
C SER A 356 20.54 -3.46 -37.34
N GLN A 357 20.29 -3.13 -36.07
CA GLN A 357 19.87 -1.78 -35.65
C GLN A 357 20.99 -0.75 -35.83
N LEU A 358 22.23 -1.10 -35.45
CA LEU A 358 23.39 -0.21 -35.64
C LEU A 358 23.64 0.07 -37.13
N ARG A 359 23.57 -0.94 -37.98
CA ARG A 359 23.65 -0.75 -39.45
C ARG A 359 22.54 0.14 -39.98
N ARG A 360 21.30 -0.04 -39.46
CA ARG A 360 20.14 0.79 -39.85
C ARG A 360 20.29 2.23 -39.40
N MET A 361 20.83 2.46 -38.21
CA MET A 361 21.17 3.78 -37.73
C MET A 361 22.17 4.48 -38.66
N LEU A 362 23.27 3.82 -38.98
CA LEU A 362 24.29 4.31 -39.93
C LEU A 362 23.68 4.64 -41.27
N GLN A 363 22.89 3.74 -41.83
CA GLN A 363 22.22 3.92 -43.12
C GLN A 363 21.30 5.15 -43.11
N ASN A 364 20.50 5.35 -42.06
CA ASN A 364 19.63 6.52 -41.97
C ASN A 364 20.43 7.83 -41.80
N LEU A 365 21.54 7.81 -41.07
CA LEU A 365 22.39 8.99 -40.91
C LEU A 365 23.09 9.36 -42.24
N ILE A 366 23.63 8.39 -42.99
CA ILE A 366 24.28 8.62 -44.25
C ILE A 366 23.26 8.99 -45.36
N ASP A 367 22.13 8.31 -45.44
CA ASP A 367 21.01 8.68 -46.34
C ASP A 367 20.58 10.14 -46.08
N ASN A 368 20.45 10.51 -44.83
CA ASN A 368 20.06 11.89 -44.44
C ASN A 368 21.14 12.92 -44.85
N ALA A 369 22.41 12.60 -44.61
CA ALA A 369 23.55 13.42 -45.03
C ALA A 369 23.58 13.61 -46.55
N SER A 370 23.27 12.54 -47.32
CA SER A 370 23.21 12.60 -48.77
C SER A 370 22.03 13.41 -49.30
N VAL A 371 20.83 13.24 -48.74
CA VAL A 371 19.61 13.92 -49.22
C VAL A 371 19.65 15.42 -48.90
N HIS A 372 20.21 15.80 -47.75
CA HIS A 372 20.26 17.18 -47.29
C HIS A 372 21.62 17.87 -47.51
N GLY A 373 22.62 17.11 -47.95
CA GLY A 373 23.93 17.63 -48.36
C GLY A 373 23.92 18.39 -49.68
N ALA A 374 25.05 18.99 -50.03
CA ALA A 374 25.25 19.59 -51.33
C ALA A 374 25.23 18.52 -52.47
N PRO A 375 24.75 18.84 -53.68
CA PRO A 375 24.67 17.87 -54.77
C PRO A 375 26.02 17.24 -55.17
N THR A 376 27.14 17.96 -54.93
CA THR A 376 28.50 17.48 -55.19
C THR A 376 29.37 17.57 -53.93
N GLY A 377 28.74 17.42 -52.76
CA GLY A 377 29.41 17.57 -51.46
C GLY A 377 30.09 16.29 -51.00
N GLU A 378 30.92 16.41 -49.99
CA GLU A 378 31.55 15.32 -49.28
C GLU A 378 30.75 14.91 -48.03
N ILE A 379 30.60 13.60 -47.82
CA ILE A 379 30.08 13.03 -46.57
C ILE A 379 31.24 12.45 -45.79
N GLN A 380 31.48 12.93 -44.57
CA GLN A 380 32.56 12.43 -43.71
C GLN A 380 31.98 11.64 -42.56
N VAL A 381 32.34 10.37 -42.45
CA VAL A 381 32.03 9.50 -41.32
C VAL A 381 33.28 9.38 -40.47
N ARG A 382 33.18 9.76 -39.18
CA ARG A 382 34.31 9.66 -38.24
C ARG A 382 33.94 8.86 -37.04
N LEU A 383 34.83 7.97 -36.58
CA LEU A 383 34.75 7.23 -35.34
C LEU A 383 35.90 7.66 -34.41
N ALA A 384 35.56 8.18 -33.23
CA ALA A 384 36.53 8.62 -32.24
C ALA A 384 36.23 7.97 -30.88
N PRO A 385 37.07 7.07 -30.36
CA PRO A 385 36.96 6.55 -29.02
C PRO A 385 37.16 7.69 -28.00
N ARG A 386 36.25 7.81 -27.02
CA ARG A 386 36.31 8.75 -25.90
C ARG A 386 36.03 8.06 -24.58
N GLY A 387 37.07 7.50 -23.95
CA GLY A 387 36.93 6.73 -22.70
C GLY A 387 36.01 5.53 -22.88
N GLU A 388 34.96 5.45 -22.08
CA GLU A 388 33.94 4.38 -22.11
C GLU A 388 32.91 4.53 -23.26
N ARG A 389 33.05 5.52 -24.10
CA ARG A 389 32.12 5.77 -25.21
C ARG A 389 32.85 5.90 -26.53
N VAL A 390 32.10 5.69 -27.60
CA VAL A 390 32.56 5.94 -29.00
C VAL A 390 31.70 7.08 -29.55
N LEU A 391 32.34 8.10 -30.08
CA LEU A 391 31.68 9.17 -30.81
C LEU A 391 31.70 8.82 -32.29
N LEU A 392 30.51 8.58 -32.82
CA LEU A 392 30.27 8.47 -34.27
C LEU A 392 29.80 9.83 -34.77
N SER A 393 30.48 10.44 -35.71
CA SER A 393 30.02 11.66 -36.37
C SER A 393 29.83 11.47 -37.84
N VAL A 394 28.70 11.92 -38.38
CA VAL A 394 28.39 11.97 -39.79
C VAL A 394 28.20 13.44 -40.17
N LYS A 395 29.16 13.95 -40.97
CA LYS A 395 29.18 15.33 -41.43
C LYS A 395 28.81 15.39 -42.91
N ASN A 396 28.02 16.37 -43.33
CA ASN A 396 27.75 16.71 -44.70
C ASN A 396 27.90 18.18 -44.96
N ASP A 397 28.27 18.54 -46.15
CA ASP A 397 28.24 19.91 -46.66
C ASP A 397 26.82 20.22 -47.15
N GLY A 398 26.32 21.41 -46.88
CA GLY A 398 24.96 21.82 -47.25
C GLY A 398 24.39 22.97 -46.42
N PRO A 399 23.08 23.22 -46.54
CA PRO A 399 22.47 24.27 -45.73
C PRO A 399 22.44 23.84 -44.27
N PRO A 400 22.83 24.76 -43.35
CA PRO A 400 22.80 24.45 -41.90
C PRO A 400 21.39 24.38 -41.36
N ILE A 401 21.16 23.49 -40.38
CA ILE A 401 19.88 23.35 -39.69
C ILE A 401 19.70 24.54 -38.71
N PRO A 402 18.53 25.22 -38.71
CA PRO A 402 18.19 26.21 -37.74
C PRO A 402 18.14 25.61 -36.31
N LYS A 403 18.66 26.34 -35.29
CA LYS A 403 18.72 25.83 -33.90
C LYS A 403 17.33 25.48 -33.36
N GLU A 404 16.30 26.21 -33.73
CA GLU A 404 14.93 26.06 -33.27
C GLU A 404 14.26 24.81 -33.83
N GLU A 405 14.84 24.19 -34.86
CA GLU A 405 14.30 23.00 -35.53
C GLU A 405 14.95 21.70 -35.08
N VAL A 406 16.15 21.77 -34.47
CA VAL A 406 16.95 20.57 -34.12
C VAL A 406 16.15 19.52 -33.37
N ASP A 407 15.43 19.92 -32.29
CA ASP A 407 14.65 18.97 -31.49
C ASP A 407 13.45 18.41 -32.24
N LYS A 408 12.87 19.18 -33.16
CA LYS A 408 11.71 18.79 -33.95
C LYS A 408 12.06 17.76 -35.03
N LEU A 409 13.31 17.77 -35.54
CA LEU A 409 13.77 16.85 -36.56
C LEU A 409 13.75 15.37 -36.13
N PHE A 410 13.74 15.11 -34.82
CA PHE A 410 13.61 13.77 -34.28
C PHE A 410 12.14 13.32 -34.10
N THR A 411 11.17 14.23 -34.37
CA THR A 411 9.75 13.89 -34.34
C THR A 411 9.36 13.15 -35.62
N PRO A 412 8.69 12.01 -35.57
CA PRO A 412 8.24 11.29 -36.77
C PRO A 412 7.44 12.21 -37.69
N TYR A 413 7.70 12.10 -39.01
CA TYR A 413 7.08 12.89 -40.10
C TYR A 413 7.41 14.39 -40.13
N TYR A 414 8.16 14.92 -39.15
CA TYR A 414 8.57 16.30 -39.21
C TYR A 414 9.62 16.51 -40.30
N ARG A 415 9.42 17.55 -41.12
CA ARG A 415 10.32 18.02 -42.13
C ARG A 415 10.53 19.51 -41.99
N SER A 416 11.80 19.95 -42.14
CA SER A 416 12.05 21.38 -42.17
C SER A 416 11.30 21.99 -43.38
N PRO A 417 10.71 23.18 -43.24
CA PRO A 417 10.06 23.88 -44.39
C PRO A 417 11.00 24.13 -45.54
N ASN A 418 12.30 24.18 -45.29
CA ASN A 418 13.35 24.38 -46.31
C ASN A 418 13.92 23.08 -46.87
N ALA A 419 13.40 21.92 -46.44
CA ALA A 419 13.87 20.62 -46.95
C ALA A 419 13.41 20.41 -48.38
N GLY A 420 14.35 20.07 -49.28
CA GLY A 420 14.09 19.73 -50.67
C GLY A 420 13.14 18.52 -50.83
N PRO A 421 12.66 18.22 -52.03
CA PRO A 421 11.81 17.09 -52.31
C PRO A 421 12.57 15.78 -52.02
N GLY A 422 12.18 15.03 -51.03
CA GLY A 422 12.77 13.73 -50.66
C GLY A 422 12.62 13.42 -49.16
N GLY A 423 12.48 12.15 -48.85
CA GLY A 423 12.36 11.65 -47.49
C GLY A 423 10.97 11.87 -46.84
N HIS A 424 10.59 11.00 -45.90
CA HIS A 424 9.28 11.00 -45.23
C HIS A 424 9.38 11.50 -43.79
N GLY A 425 10.53 12.06 -43.35
CA GLY A 425 10.72 12.54 -41.97
C GLY A 425 10.78 11.41 -40.91
N LEU A 426 11.05 10.16 -41.30
CA LEU A 426 11.15 9.03 -40.40
C LEU A 426 12.60 8.64 -40.06
N GLY A 427 13.58 8.99 -40.87
CA GLY A 427 14.97 8.54 -40.71
C GLY A 427 15.58 8.92 -39.37
N LEU A 428 15.50 10.19 -38.96
CA LEU A 428 16.02 10.66 -37.67
C LEU A 428 15.20 10.17 -36.49
N ALA A 429 13.90 9.95 -36.65
CA ALA A 429 13.06 9.34 -35.60
C ALA A 429 13.50 7.87 -35.37
N ILE A 430 13.78 7.10 -36.39
CA ILE A 430 14.34 5.75 -36.28
C ILE A 430 15.70 5.79 -35.58
N VAL A 431 16.57 6.73 -35.94
CA VAL A 431 17.89 6.89 -35.29
C VAL A 431 17.72 7.17 -33.82
N LYS A 432 16.82 8.09 -33.42
CA LYS A 432 16.57 8.44 -32.03
C LYS A 432 16.10 7.23 -31.22
N GLU A 433 15.23 6.41 -31.79
CA GLU A 433 14.73 5.19 -31.13
C GLU A 433 15.84 4.15 -30.94
N ILE A 434 16.65 3.91 -31.98
CA ILE A 434 17.80 2.99 -31.89
C ILE A 434 18.80 3.49 -30.84
N VAL A 435 19.13 4.77 -30.86
CA VAL A 435 20.04 5.42 -29.91
C VAL A 435 19.52 5.26 -28.48
N GLY A 436 18.22 5.45 -28.26
CA GLY A 436 17.57 5.25 -26.95
C GLY A 436 17.70 3.81 -26.43
N GLN A 437 17.46 2.81 -27.30
CA GLN A 437 17.58 1.39 -26.93
C GLN A 437 19.01 0.96 -26.57
N HIS A 438 20.01 1.64 -27.15
CA HIS A 438 21.43 1.38 -26.91
C HIS A 438 22.02 2.20 -25.74
N GLY A 439 21.22 2.95 -24.98
CA GLY A 439 21.72 3.86 -23.92
C GLY A 439 22.70 4.91 -24.49
N ALA A 440 22.55 5.25 -25.75
CA ALA A 440 23.33 6.24 -26.47
C ALA A 440 22.63 7.59 -26.48
N SER A 441 23.32 8.61 -26.98
CA SER A 441 22.76 9.94 -27.23
C SER A 441 23.08 10.42 -28.64
N ILE A 442 22.18 11.20 -29.23
CA ILE A 442 22.39 11.85 -30.53
C ILE A 442 22.21 13.35 -30.40
N THR A 443 23.06 14.10 -31.07
CA THR A 443 22.94 15.54 -31.22
C THR A 443 23.15 15.95 -32.68
N LEU A 444 22.46 17.00 -33.10
CA LEU A 444 22.65 17.62 -34.41
C LEU A 444 23.15 19.03 -34.18
N HIS A 445 24.21 19.41 -34.86
CA HIS A 445 24.73 20.77 -34.79
C HIS A 445 25.28 21.23 -36.14
N ARG A 446 25.47 22.56 -36.27
CA ARG A 446 26.12 23.16 -37.40
C ARG A 446 27.60 22.80 -37.40
N ASN A 447 28.19 22.56 -38.57
CA ASN A 447 29.63 22.39 -38.70
C ASN A 447 30.40 23.61 -38.21
N ALA A 448 31.64 23.46 -37.74
CA ALA A 448 32.48 24.52 -37.20
C ALA A 448 32.78 25.65 -38.18
N ASP A 449 32.83 25.31 -39.50
CA ASP A 449 32.99 26.30 -40.56
C ASP A 449 31.73 27.08 -40.95
N GLY A 450 30.60 26.74 -40.27
CA GLY A 450 29.30 27.37 -40.49
C GLY A 450 28.54 26.82 -41.71
N THR A 451 29.09 25.88 -42.42
CA THR A 451 28.47 25.19 -43.57
C THR A 451 28.09 23.77 -43.18
N GLY A 452 26.93 23.30 -43.64
CA GLY A 452 26.51 21.92 -43.42
C GLY A 452 26.07 21.54 -42.02
N THR A 453 25.91 20.28 -41.78
CA THR A 453 25.38 19.66 -40.57
C THR A 453 26.26 18.52 -40.09
N VAL A 454 26.39 18.36 -38.80
CA VAL A 454 27.04 17.23 -38.15
C VAL A 454 26.02 16.51 -37.25
N ALA A 455 25.82 15.23 -37.49
CA ALA A 455 25.10 14.33 -36.62
C ALA A 455 26.12 13.56 -35.74
N GLU A 456 26.08 13.75 -34.44
CA GLU A 456 26.97 13.07 -33.51
C GLU A 456 26.18 12.09 -32.64
N VAL A 457 26.60 10.80 -32.65
CA VAL A 457 26.05 9.73 -31.83
C VAL A 457 27.13 9.27 -30.84
N SER A 458 26.82 9.30 -29.54
CA SER A 458 27.69 8.79 -28.50
C SER A 458 27.20 7.43 -28.02
N LEU A 459 27.94 6.36 -28.38
CA LEU A 459 27.62 4.97 -28.07
C LEU A 459 28.45 4.44 -26.90
N PRO A 460 27.91 3.62 -25.99
CA PRO A 460 28.71 2.96 -24.96
C PRO A 460 29.57 1.84 -25.55
N ARG A 461 30.83 1.68 -25.07
CA ARG A 461 31.74 0.62 -25.46
C ARG A 461 31.45 -0.70 -24.81
N THR A 462 31.02 -0.67 -23.54
CA THR A 462 30.74 -1.82 -22.71
C THR A 462 29.25 -1.98 -22.46
N ARG A 463 28.87 -3.15 -21.99
CA ARG A 463 27.50 -3.43 -21.57
C ARG A 463 27.11 -2.44 -20.45
N SER A 464 26.17 -1.56 -20.70
CA SER A 464 25.57 -0.74 -19.67
C SER A 464 24.90 -1.66 -18.65
N ASN A 465 25.43 -1.74 -17.41
CA ASN A 465 24.75 -2.39 -16.31
C ASN A 465 23.49 -1.58 -15.99
N GLY A 466 22.35 -2.04 -16.49
CA GLY A 466 21.05 -1.39 -16.37
C GLY A 466 20.43 -1.38 -14.95
N SER A 467 21.27 -1.32 -13.89
CA SER A 467 20.83 -1.31 -12.48
C SER A 467 21.03 0.03 -11.75
N GLU A 468 21.63 1.06 -12.37
CA GLU A 468 21.93 2.32 -11.64
C GLU A 468 20.97 3.49 -11.90
N LEU A 469 19.99 3.36 -12.81
CA LEU A 469 19.08 4.48 -13.12
C LEU A 469 17.79 4.50 -12.30
N HIS A 470 17.64 3.62 -11.28
CA HIS A 470 16.45 3.62 -10.41
C HIS A 470 16.67 4.21 -9.01
N HIS A 471 17.88 4.69 -8.67
CA HIS A 471 18.15 5.22 -7.31
C HIS A 471 18.52 6.71 -7.24
N ALA A 472 18.42 7.48 -8.32
CA ALA A 472 18.78 8.91 -8.32
C ALA A 472 17.58 9.87 -8.31
N SER A 473 16.37 9.42 -7.97
CA SER A 473 15.19 10.31 -7.88
C SER A 473 14.49 10.28 -6.52
N THR A 474 15.20 9.86 -5.46
CA THR A 474 14.71 10.00 -4.08
C THR A 474 15.85 10.51 -3.19
N SER A 475 16.09 11.80 -3.26
CA SER A 475 16.74 12.59 -2.21
C SER A 475 16.14 14.01 -2.25
#